data_533d90218aa0700ed1a9056937f5b157
#
_entry.id   533d90218aa0700ed1a9056937f5b157
#
_cell.length_a   1.000
_cell.length_b   1.000
_cell.length_c   1.000
_cell.angle_alpha   90.00
_cell.angle_beta   90.00
_cell.angle_gamma   90.00
#
_symmetry.space_group_name_H-M   'P 1'
#
loop_
_entity.id
_entity.type
_entity.pdbx_description
1 polymer ?
#
loop_
_entity_poly.entity_id
_entity_poly.type
_entity_poly.pdbx_seq_one_letter_code
_entity_poly.pdbx_strand_id
1 'polypeptide(L)'
;MGKKLVSILTAGALLTTLLTGCLQTDKTPQSAPVQPEVKQDEKQDAKQNAPQMVIKVSNGVAEKHPAVVALKEKFKAIVEEKTNGRYVVEVYHSNQLGDDVKATEALRAGTLEACVTSTAPLVGFTKELAIFDIPFLFPDEKTADAILDGPIGEKMSKLMPSKGLVNLAWWENGFRHLTNSAKEVRVPEDLKGLKIRTMENAFHLAAWRAMGSNPTPMSWSEVFTALQQHAVDGQENPVPNFYTARIHEVNKYITTTGHIYSPFMFLFSKKIFDTIPKEDQDIIIAAAREAGLYERQLNREATDEYLSEIEKEGGTVIRLTPEQKKPFQELTASVWDQVADKVGKDLVEELKSEIAKAAK
;
A
#
# COMPACT_ATOMS: atom_id res chain seq x y z
N MET A 1 -36.44 47.07 11.95
CA MET A 1 -37.64 46.53 12.64
C MET A 1 -37.39 45.07 12.81
N GLY A 2 -37.17 44.47 13.93
CA GLY A 2 -37.59 44.63 15.28
C GLY A 2 -37.74 43.23 15.87
N LYS A 3 -36.82 42.88 16.78
CA LYS A 3 -37.05 42.25 18.11
C LYS A 3 -37.90 40.94 18.14
N LYS A 4 -37.51 39.84 18.83
CA LYS A 4 -37.26 39.75 20.30
C LYS A 4 -36.61 38.40 20.67
N LEU A 5 -35.70 38.46 21.64
CA LEU A 5 -35.24 37.38 22.55
C LEU A 5 -36.41 36.85 23.39
N VAL A 6 -36.35 35.59 23.81
CA VAL A 6 -36.81 35.15 25.13
C VAL A 6 -35.88 34.04 25.66
N SER A 7 -35.17 34.36 26.74
CA SER A 7 -34.55 33.43 27.71
C SER A 7 -35.59 33.00 28.74
N ILE A 8 -35.51 31.74 29.19
CA ILE A 8 -36.04 31.35 30.50
C ILE A 8 -35.08 30.36 31.15
N LEU A 9 -34.45 30.82 32.23
CA LEU A 9 -33.82 30.03 33.30
C LEU A 9 -34.90 29.54 34.25
N THR A 10 -34.77 28.33 34.80
CA THR A 10 -35.26 28.02 36.15
C THR A 10 -34.34 27.00 36.82
N ALA A 11 -33.96 27.36 38.03
CA ALA A 11 -33.10 26.69 38.98
C ALA A 11 -33.97 25.99 40.08
N GLY A 12 -33.32 25.11 40.83
CA GLY A 12 -33.74 24.67 42.17
C GLY A 12 -34.04 23.19 42.28
N ALA A 13 -33.74 22.45 43.30
CA ALA A 13 -33.08 22.70 44.58
C ALA A 13 -32.73 21.33 45.22
N LEU A 14 -31.77 21.36 46.12
CA LEU A 14 -31.33 20.32 47.05
C LEU A 14 -32.46 19.70 47.88
N LEU A 15 -32.32 18.41 48.28
CA LEU A 15 -32.71 17.96 49.61
C LEU A 15 -31.84 16.82 50.13
N THR A 16 -31.16 17.12 51.21
CA THR A 16 -30.41 16.22 52.12
C THR A 16 -31.37 15.59 53.13
N THR A 17 -31.17 14.32 53.47
CA THR A 17 -31.58 13.80 54.79
C THR A 17 -30.57 12.75 55.28
N LEU A 18 -29.91 13.11 56.39
CA LEU A 18 -29.25 12.28 57.34
C LEU A 18 -30.28 11.61 58.27
N LEU A 19 -30.06 10.38 58.64
CA LEU A 19 -30.48 9.92 59.98
C LEU A 19 -29.63 8.72 60.43
N THR A 20 -29.07 8.92 61.59
CA THR A 20 -28.28 8.14 62.54
C THR A 20 -29.07 7.05 63.25
N GLY A 21 -28.42 6.00 63.68
CA GLY A 21 -28.95 5.07 64.66
C GLY A 21 -27.98 3.98 65.08
N CYS A 22 -27.42 4.13 66.28
CA CYS A 22 -26.48 3.25 67.00
C CYS A 22 -27.12 2.05 67.71
N LEU A 23 -26.23 1.15 68.09
CA LEU A 23 -26.08 0.35 69.38
C LEU A 23 -26.13 -1.16 69.18
N GLN A 24 -24.95 -1.80 69.28
CA GLN A 24 -24.34 -2.51 70.43
C GLN A 24 -25.04 -3.81 70.90
N THR A 25 -24.36 -4.94 70.86
CA THR A 25 -23.74 -5.63 72.02
C THR A 25 -23.12 -7.00 71.65
N ASP A 26 -21.86 -7.17 72.07
CA ASP A 26 -21.18 -8.31 72.65
C ASP A 26 -21.60 -9.78 72.45
N LYS A 27 -20.66 -10.62 72.07
CA LYS A 27 -19.89 -11.62 72.86
C LYS A 27 -19.07 -12.55 72.00
N THR A 28 -17.84 -12.72 72.40
CA THR A 28 -16.80 -13.66 72.02
C THR A 28 -17.03 -15.08 72.61
N PRO A 29 -16.15 -16.08 72.39
CA PRO A 29 -15.55 -16.67 71.16
C PRO A 29 -15.79 -18.21 71.16
N GLN A 30 -15.59 -18.82 69.97
CA GLN A 30 -15.32 -20.25 69.91
C GLN A 30 -14.34 -20.64 68.79
N SER A 31 -13.34 -21.43 69.18
CA SER A 31 -12.18 -21.92 68.44
C SER A 31 -12.51 -22.92 67.35
N ALA A 32 -11.76 -22.76 66.21
CA ALA A 32 -11.15 -23.73 65.26
C ALA A 32 -11.92 -24.94 64.71
N PRO A 33 -11.65 -25.41 63.48
CA PRO A 33 -10.39 -26.07 63.20
C PRO A 33 -9.74 -25.66 61.85
N VAL A 34 -8.42 -25.82 61.81
CA VAL A 34 -7.50 -25.74 60.70
C VAL A 34 -7.87 -26.73 59.62
N GLN A 35 -8.04 -26.26 58.40
CA GLN A 35 -7.99 -27.08 57.17
C GLN A 35 -6.76 -26.72 56.35
N PRO A 36 -6.14 -27.69 55.60
CA PRO A 36 -4.82 -27.54 55.06
C PRO A 36 -4.80 -26.61 53.84
N GLU A 37 -3.75 -25.80 53.75
CA GLU A 37 -3.36 -25.02 52.57
C GLU A 37 -3.23 -25.94 51.37
N VAL A 38 -4.14 -25.72 50.40
CA VAL A 38 -3.92 -26.15 49.01
C VAL A 38 -3.07 -25.06 48.36
N LYS A 39 -1.79 -25.34 48.18
CA LYS A 39 -0.92 -24.57 47.31
C LYS A 39 -1.47 -24.72 45.89
N GLN A 40 -2.23 -23.73 45.45
CA GLN A 40 -2.52 -23.55 44.01
C GLN A 40 -1.28 -23.01 43.35
N ASP A 41 -0.88 -23.70 42.29
CA ASP A 41 0.21 -23.31 41.38
C ASP A 41 -0.04 -21.94 40.78
N GLU A 42 0.61 -20.90 41.31
CA GLU A 42 0.71 -19.56 40.70
C GLU A 42 1.72 -19.57 39.53
N LYS A 43 1.55 -20.39 38.52
CA LYS A 43 2.45 -20.41 37.35
C LYS A 43 1.78 -20.30 36.00
N GLN A 44 0.53 -19.90 35.90
CA GLN A 44 -0.14 -19.80 34.62
C GLN A 44 -0.66 -18.41 34.18
N ASP A 45 -0.63 -17.37 35.02
CA ASP A 45 -1.19 -16.06 34.67
C ASP A 45 -0.22 -14.92 34.35
N ALA A 46 1.10 -15.22 34.30
CA ALA A 46 2.12 -14.18 34.06
C ALA A 46 2.38 -13.88 32.54
N LYS A 47 1.65 -14.50 31.60
CA LYS A 47 1.86 -14.30 30.15
C LYS A 47 0.80 -13.43 29.43
N GLN A 48 -0.19 -12.91 30.13
CA GLN A 48 -1.34 -12.25 29.51
C GLN A 48 -1.35 -10.71 29.52
N ASN A 49 -0.36 -10.04 30.09
CA ASN A 49 -0.33 -8.58 30.22
C ASN A 49 0.96 -7.89 29.76
N ALA A 50 1.60 -8.37 28.70
CA ALA A 50 2.57 -7.52 27.99
C ALA A 50 1.81 -6.48 27.15
N PRO A 51 2.24 -5.20 27.13
CA PRO A 51 1.56 -4.20 26.32
C PRO A 51 1.56 -4.64 24.86
N GLN A 52 0.38 -4.79 24.26
CA GLN A 52 0.23 -5.09 22.84
C GLN A 52 0.71 -3.89 22.02
N MET A 53 1.67 -4.11 21.12
CA MET A 53 2.02 -3.11 20.12
C MET A 53 1.07 -3.23 18.94
N VAL A 54 0.47 -2.12 18.52
CA VAL A 54 -0.34 -2.06 17.30
C VAL A 54 0.57 -1.72 16.14
N ILE A 55 0.56 -2.56 15.10
CA ILE A 55 1.20 -2.30 13.81
C ILE A 55 0.12 -1.81 12.86
N LYS A 56 0.05 -0.50 12.65
CA LYS A 56 -0.81 0.10 11.63
C LYS A 56 -0.13 -0.01 10.28
N VAL A 57 -0.82 -0.64 9.33
CA VAL A 57 -0.34 -0.78 7.96
C VAL A 57 -1.21 0.06 7.03
N SER A 58 -0.63 1.13 6.48
CA SER A 58 -1.29 1.99 5.49
C SER A 58 -1.16 1.42 4.09
N ASN A 59 -2.21 1.57 3.28
CA ASN A 59 -2.19 1.28 1.86
C ASN A 59 -3.12 2.23 1.09
N GLY A 60 -2.73 2.64 -0.13
CA GLY A 60 -3.50 3.57 -0.95
C GLY A 60 -4.67 2.95 -1.69
N VAL A 61 -4.65 1.63 -1.97
CA VAL A 61 -5.65 0.96 -2.81
C VAL A 61 -6.94 0.63 -2.06
N ALA A 62 -7.98 0.26 -2.79
CA ALA A 62 -9.30 -0.03 -2.26
C ALA A 62 -9.32 -1.29 -1.39
N GLU A 63 -10.34 -1.43 -0.54
CA GLU A 63 -10.46 -2.53 0.43
C GLU A 63 -10.41 -3.93 -0.20
N LYS A 64 -10.98 -4.10 -1.41
CA LYS A 64 -11.04 -5.38 -2.12
C LYS A 64 -9.81 -5.66 -3.00
N HIS A 65 -8.82 -4.76 -3.01
CA HIS A 65 -7.60 -4.96 -3.76
C HIS A 65 -6.78 -6.12 -3.20
N PRO A 66 -6.15 -6.96 -4.04
CA PRO A 66 -5.33 -8.09 -3.61
C PRO A 66 -4.33 -7.79 -2.50
N ALA A 67 -3.66 -6.63 -2.56
CA ALA A 67 -2.72 -6.22 -1.51
C ALA A 67 -3.39 -6.06 -0.14
N VAL A 68 -4.61 -5.50 -0.07
CA VAL A 68 -5.34 -5.34 1.19
C VAL A 68 -5.86 -6.69 1.69
N VAL A 69 -6.32 -7.55 0.78
CA VAL A 69 -6.73 -8.93 1.10
C VAL A 69 -5.55 -9.69 1.72
N ALA A 70 -4.37 -9.66 1.08
CA ALA A 70 -3.18 -10.33 1.58
C ALA A 70 -2.70 -9.77 2.93
N LEU A 71 -2.80 -8.45 3.15
CA LEU A 71 -2.53 -7.84 4.46
C LEU A 71 -3.45 -8.39 5.55
N LYS A 72 -4.76 -8.51 5.26
CA LYS A 72 -5.77 -8.96 6.22
C LYS A 72 -5.72 -10.48 6.47
N GLU A 73 -5.62 -11.28 5.41
CA GLU A 73 -5.76 -12.74 5.47
C GLU A 73 -4.45 -13.47 5.79
N LYS A 74 -3.30 -12.88 5.42
CA LYS A 74 -1.99 -13.53 5.61
C LYS A 74 -1.10 -12.77 6.59
N PHE A 75 -0.71 -11.54 6.27
CA PHE A 75 0.25 -10.81 7.10
C PHE A 75 -0.24 -10.65 8.53
N LYS A 76 -1.47 -10.14 8.72
CA LYS A 76 -2.11 -10.00 10.03
C LYS A 76 -2.18 -11.33 10.79
N ALA A 77 -2.72 -12.35 10.15
CA ALA A 77 -2.91 -13.65 10.80
C ALA A 77 -1.58 -14.26 11.27
N ILE A 78 -0.55 -14.25 10.40
CA ILE A 78 0.77 -14.81 10.73
C ILE A 78 1.45 -14.03 11.84
N VAL A 79 1.44 -12.70 11.80
CA VAL A 79 2.07 -11.87 12.81
C VAL A 79 1.40 -12.07 14.17
N GLU A 80 0.07 -11.99 14.23
CA GLU A 80 -0.68 -12.14 15.49
C GLU A 80 -0.53 -13.54 16.09
N GLU A 81 -0.57 -14.59 15.28
CA GLU A 81 -0.40 -15.97 15.71
C GLU A 81 1.03 -16.24 16.21
N LYS A 82 2.03 -15.96 15.35
CA LYS A 82 3.44 -16.32 15.69
C LYS A 82 4.05 -15.49 16.79
N THR A 83 3.48 -14.31 17.06
CA THR A 83 3.89 -13.48 18.20
C THR A 83 3.03 -13.70 19.44
N ASN A 84 2.12 -14.69 19.44
CA ASN A 84 1.18 -14.94 20.53
C ASN A 84 0.42 -13.67 20.98
N GLY A 85 0.00 -12.85 20.01
CA GLY A 85 -0.76 -11.61 20.23
C GLY A 85 0.05 -10.46 20.84
N ARG A 86 1.40 -10.53 20.91
CA ARG A 86 2.22 -9.37 21.32
C ARG A 86 2.10 -8.19 20.35
N TYR A 87 1.85 -8.47 19.07
CA TYR A 87 1.58 -7.48 18.03
C TYR A 87 0.20 -7.69 17.46
N VAL A 88 -0.56 -6.60 17.33
CA VAL A 88 -1.87 -6.56 16.68
C VAL A 88 -1.73 -5.77 15.39
N VAL A 89 -2.19 -6.30 14.26
CA VAL A 89 -2.10 -5.63 12.97
C VAL A 89 -3.43 -4.98 12.62
N GLU A 90 -3.39 -3.68 12.36
CA GLU A 90 -4.52 -2.91 11.85
C GLU A 90 -4.24 -2.44 10.42
N VAL A 91 -5.11 -2.80 9.48
CA VAL A 91 -4.96 -2.49 8.05
C VAL A 91 -5.83 -1.31 7.67
N TYR A 92 -5.22 -0.25 7.17
CA TYR A 92 -5.85 0.98 6.71
C TYR A 92 -5.69 1.12 5.20
N HIS A 93 -6.77 0.98 4.46
CA HIS A 93 -6.82 1.06 2.99
C HIS A 93 -7.27 2.43 2.49
N SER A 94 -7.34 2.64 1.18
CA SER A 94 -7.94 3.83 0.55
C SER A 94 -7.38 5.17 1.06
N ASN A 95 -6.06 5.22 1.29
CA ASN A 95 -5.37 6.43 1.79
C ASN A 95 -5.87 6.97 3.16
N GLN A 96 -6.50 6.13 4.01
CA GLN A 96 -7.02 6.57 5.31
C GLN A 96 -5.96 7.20 6.22
N LEU A 97 -4.69 6.80 6.09
CA LEU A 97 -3.56 7.36 6.85
C LEU A 97 -2.62 8.22 5.97
N GLY A 98 -3.09 8.67 4.82
CA GLY A 98 -2.35 9.46 3.85
C GLY A 98 -2.02 8.69 2.56
N ASP A 99 -1.65 9.45 1.53
CA ASP A 99 -1.14 8.92 0.25
C ASP A 99 0.28 8.33 0.41
N ASP A 100 0.83 7.78 -0.68
CA ASP A 100 2.13 7.10 -0.68
C ASP A 100 3.25 7.98 -0.09
N VAL A 101 3.28 9.28 -0.45
CA VAL A 101 4.30 10.22 0.02
C VAL A 101 4.11 10.51 1.51
N LYS A 102 2.87 10.86 1.93
CA LYS A 102 2.57 11.19 3.34
C LYS A 102 2.74 9.99 4.26
N ALA A 103 2.31 8.80 3.85
CA ALA A 103 2.52 7.57 4.61
C ALA A 103 4.02 7.29 4.79
N THR A 104 4.83 7.45 3.71
CA THR A 104 6.28 7.27 3.78
C THR A 104 6.94 8.31 4.70
N GLU A 105 6.52 9.57 4.66
CA GLU A 105 6.99 10.61 5.60
C GLU A 105 6.63 10.27 7.05
N ALA A 106 5.43 9.74 7.30
CA ALA A 106 5.00 9.30 8.64
C ALA A 106 5.84 8.12 9.16
N LEU A 107 6.21 7.14 8.29
CA LEU A 107 7.17 6.10 8.65
C LEU A 107 8.52 6.67 9.08
N ARG A 108 9.08 7.59 8.29
CA ARG A 108 10.37 8.24 8.58
C ARG A 108 10.32 9.06 9.87
N ALA A 109 9.19 9.69 10.14
CA ALA A 109 8.96 10.41 11.40
C ALA A 109 8.80 9.45 12.60
N GLY A 110 8.39 8.19 12.38
CA GLY A 110 8.08 7.20 13.43
C GLY A 110 6.68 7.40 14.03
N THR A 111 5.75 7.94 13.24
CA THR A 111 4.35 8.16 13.64
C THR A 111 3.38 7.16 12.97
N LEU A 112 3.89 6.34 12.09
CA LEU A 112 3.23 5.20 11.44
C LEU A 112 4.20 4.01 11.47
N GLU A 113 3.68 2.81 11.69
CA GLU A 113 4.49 1.60 11.80
C GLU A 113 4.90 1.08 10.40
N ALA A 114 3.92 0.87 9.50
CA ALA A 114 4.17 0.26 8.20
C ALA A 114 3.28 0.82 7.09
N CYS A 115 3.73 0.66 5.83
CA CYS A 115 2.89 0.88 4.66
C CYS A 115 3.28 -0.05 3.50
N VAL A 116 2.31 -0.35 2.62
CA VAL A 116 2.56 -0.94 1.31
C VAL A 116 2.31 0.14 0.27
N THR A 117 3.34 0.51 -0.49
CA THR A 117 3.35 1.70 -1.36
C THR A 117 4.09 1.44 -2.67
N SER A 118 3.73 2.17 -3.75
CA SER A 118 4.43 2.14 -5.03
C SER A 118 5.85 2.74 -4.91
N THR A 119 6.78 2.23 -5.72
CA THR A 119 8.16 2.77 -5.78
C THR A 119 8.23 4.15 -6.43
N ALA A 120 7.40 4.41 -7.44
CA ALA A 120 7.50 5.61 -8.27
C ALA A 120 7.38 6.94 -7.49
N PRO A 121 6.44 7.15 -6.54
CA PRO A 121 6.41 8.36 -5.72
C PRO A 121 7.60 8.48 -4.76
N LEU A 122 8.32 7.37 -4.51
CA LEU A 122 9.45 7.33 -3.57
C LEU A 122 10.79 7.75 -4.19
N VAL A 123 10.86 7.97 -5.50
CA VAL A 123 12.08 8.42 -6.20
C VAL A 123 12.61 9.74 -5.62
N GLY A 124 11.75 10.59 -5.06
CA GLY A 124 12.13 11.80 -4.34
C GLY A 124 12.94 11.52 -3.06
N PHE A 125 12.70 10.38 -2.40
CA PHE A 125 13.44 9.95 -1.20
C PHE A 125 14.67 9.11 -1.56
N THR A 126 14.57 8.29 -2.60
CA THR A 126 15.61 7.34 -3.03
C THR A 126 15.63 7.27 -4.55
N LYS A 127 16.51 8.06 -5.17
CA LYS A 127 16.59 8.21 -6.63
C LYS A 127 16.82 6.88 -7.36
N GLU A 128 17.50 5.95 -6.71
CA GLU A 128 17.85 4.64 -7.26
C GLU A 128 16.61 3.80 -7.61
N LEU A 129 15.47 4.04 -6.94
CA LEU A 129 14.21 3.36 -7.26
C LEU A 129 13.69 3.69 -8.67
N ALA A 130 14.18 4.77 -9.29
CA ALA A 130 13.82 5.12 -10.66
C ALA A 130 14.16 4.04 -11.70
N ILE A 131 15.02 3.06 -11.38
CA ILE A 131 15.29 1.93 -12.27
C ILE A 131 14.02 1.12 -12.59
N PHE A 132 13.04 1.12 -11.69
CA PHE A 132 11.74 0.43 -11.91
C PHE A 132 10.75 1.27 -12.73
N ASP A 133 11.05 2.56 -12.98
CA ASP A 133 10.22 3.46 -13.79
C ASP A 133 10.66 3.48 -15.27
N ILE A 134 11.61 2.65 -15.65
CA ILE A 134 12.07 2.50 -17.04
C ILE A 134 10.95 1.85 -17.86
N PRO A 135 10.47 2.50 -18.94
CA PRO A 135 9.40 1.95 -19.76
C PRO A 135 9.79 0.63 -20.43
N PHE A 136 8.86 -0.33 -20.41
CA PHE A 136 9.00 -1.66 -21.00
C PHE A 136 10.24 -2.44 -20.51
N LEU A 137 10.65 -2.18 -19.26
CA LEU A 137 11.81 -2.80 -18.64
C LEU A 137 11.67 -4.32 -18.53
N PHE A 138 10.55 -4.78 -18.03
CA PHE A 138 10.28 -6.20 -17.78
C PHE A 138 9.43 -6.81 -18.91
N PRO A 139 9.83 -7.95 -19.46
CA PRO A 139 9.04 -8.66 -20.46
C PRO A 139 7.81 -9.36 -19.87
N ASP A 140 7.90 -9.82 -18.61
CA ASP A 140 6.87 -10.58 -17.90
C ASP A 140 7.05 -10.51 -16.38
N GLU A 141 6.05 -11.00 -15.64
CA GLU A 141 6.02 -11.04 -14.18
C GLU A 141 7.11 -11.95 -13.60
N LYS A 142 7.45 -13.05 -14.26
CA LYS A 142 8.49 -13.98 -13.81
C LYS A 142 9.86 -13.30 -13.79
N THR A 143 10.16 -12.51 -14.80
CA THR A 143 11.39 -11.73 -14.86
C THR A 143 11.41 -10.64 -13.79
N ALA A 144 10.26 -9.95 -13.58
CA ALA A 144 10.13 -8.96 -12.50
C ALA A 144 10.35 -9.59 -11.11
N ASP A 145 9.76 -10.78 -10.85
CA ASP A 145 9.98 -11.53 -9.61
C ASP A 145 11.45 -11.84 -9.38
N ALA A 146 12.14 -12.37 -10.41
CA ALA A 146 13.56 -12.74 -10.30
C ALA A 146 14.44 -11.51 -9.99
N ILE A 147 14.10 -10.33 -10.49
CA ILE A 147 14.84 -9.09 -10.21
C ILE A 147 14.52 -8.55 -8.83
N LEU A 148 13.25 -8.53 -8.42
CA LEU A 148 12.83 -7.98 -7.13
C LEU A 148 13.26 -8.87 -5.95
N ASP A 149 13.19 -10.19 -6.11
CA ASP A 149 13.60 -11.16 -5.08
C ASP A 149 15.11 -11.51 -5.16
N GLY A 150 15.78 -11.01 -6.21
CA GLY A 150 17.19 -11.22 -6.49
C GLY A 150 18.12 -10.09 -6.01
N PRO A 151 19.38 -10.08 -6.53
CA PRO A 151 20.43 -9.14 -6.10
C PRO A 151 20.05 -7.66 -6.25
N ILE A 152 19.29 -7.29 -7.30
CA ILE A 152 18.85 -5.91 -7.52
C ILE A 152 17.86 -5.48 -6.44
N GLY A 153 16.84 -6.28 -6.16
CA GLY A 153 15.87 -5.98 -5.10
C GLY A 153 16.50 -5.93 -3.72
N GLU A 154 17.47 -6.83 -3.44
CA GLU A 154 18.26 -6.78 -2.21
C GLU A 154 19.09 -5.50 -2.11
N LYS A 155 19.75 -5.10 -3.21
CA LYS A 155 20.51 -3.84 -3.29
C LYS A 155 19.63 -2.63 -3.00
N MET A 156 18.44 -2.55 -3.61
CA MET A 156 17.49 -1.46 -3.36
C MET A 156 16.98 -1.48 -1.91
N SER A 157 16.69 -2.65 -1.36
CA SER A 157 16.25 -2.79 0.04
C SER A 157 17.32 -2.32 1.02
N LYS A 158 18.61 -2.55 0.74
CA LYS A 158 19.75 -2.08 1.55
C LYS A 158 19.94 -0.56 1.58
N LEU A 159 19.33 0.18 0.66
CA LEU A 159 19.34 1.65 0.68
C LEU A 159 18.34 2.23 1.69
N MET A 160 17.27 1.52 1.99
CA MET A 160 16.14 2.02 2.79
C MET A 160 16.52 2.43 4.20
N PRO A 161 17.38 1.72 4.96
CA PRO A 161 17.76 2.12 6.32
C PRO A 161 18.39 3.50 6.40
N SER A 162 19.15 3.93 5.40
CA SER A 162 19.71 5.30 5.33
C SER A 162 18.65 6.38 5.17
N LYS A 163 17.43 6.00 4.77
CA LYS A 163 16.26 6.88 4.59
C LYS A 163 15.29 6.81 5.78
N GLY A 164 15.62 6.06 6.83
CA GLY A 164 14.77 5.86 8.00
C GLY A 164 13.67 4.81 7.79
N LEU A 165 13.84 3.93 6.82
CA LEU A 165 12.88 2.90 6.40
C LEU A 165 13.53 1.50 6.45
N VAL A 166 12.70 0.46 6.55
CA VAL A 166 13.08 -0.94 6.35
C VAL A 166 12.15 -1.52 5.30
N ASN A 167 12.68 -2.08 4.21
CA ASN A 167 11.87 -2.84 3.27
C ASN A 167 11.76 -4.28 3.76
N LEU A 168 10.56 -4.71 4.16
CA LEU A 168 10.28 -6.07 4.65
C LEU A 168 10.20 -7.06 3.50
N ALA A 169 9.56 -6.66 2.40
CA ALA A 169 9.34 -7.49 1.22
C ALA A 169 9.01 -6.65 0.00
N TRP A 170 9.25 -7.22 -1.18
CA TRP A 170 8.74 -6.73 -2.45
C TRP A 170 7.40 -7.40 -2.75
N TRP A 171 6.40 -6.58 -3.09
CA TRP A 171 5.06 -7.00 -3.49
C TRP A 171 4.79 -6.53 -4.91
N GLU A 172 3.65 -6.93 -5.47
CA GLU A 172 3.27 -6.57 -6.84
C GLU A 172 2.18 -5.48 -6.85
N ASN A 173 2.47 -4.34 -7.47
CA ASN A 173 1.39 -3.49 -7.97
C ASN A 173 0.95 -4.02 -9.35
N GLY A 174 1.91 -4.35 -10.21
CA GLY A 174 1.71 -5.06 -11.47
C GLY A 174 2.00 -4.22 -12.71
N PHE A 175 1.76 -4.81 -13.91
CA PHE A 175 1.85 -4.11 -15.18
C PHE A 175 0.78 -3.04 -15.31
N ARG A 176 1.21 -1.84 -15.66
CA ARG A 176 0.35 -0.67 -15.80
C ARG A 176 -0.22 -0.54 -17.19
N HIS A 177 -1.49 -0.19 -17.26
CA HIS A 177 -2.29 -0.10 -18.48
C HIS A 177 -3.03 1.24 -18.51
N LEU A 178 -3.32 1.73 -19.72
CA LEU A 178 -4.07 2.96 -19.93
C LEU A 178 -5.57 2.72 -19.74
N THR A 179 -6.24 3.64 -19.03
CA THR A 179 -7.69 3.80 -19.11
C THR A 179 -8.04 5.23 -19.50
N ASN A 180 -9.07 5.44 -20.33
CA ASN A 180 -9.56 6.77 -20.67
C ASN A 180 -11.06 6.78 -21.01
N SER A 181 -11.67 7.96 -20.95
CA SER A 181 -13.09 8.16 -21.23
C SER A 181 -13.37 8.58 -22.69
N ALA A 182 -12.33 8.95 -23.46
CA ALA A 182 -12.51 9.67 -24.72
C ALA A 182 -12.58 8.75 -25.95
N LYS A 183 -11.66 7.79 -26.07
CA LYS A 183 -11.54 6.98 -27.31
C LYS A 183 -10.68 5.72 -27.11
N GLU A 184 -10.76 4.81 -28.07
CA GLU A 184 -9.81 3.72 -28.19
C GLU A 184 -8.40 4.24 -28.50
N VAL A 185 -7.39 3.59 -27.89
CA VAL A 185 -5.97 3.85 -28.16
C VAL A 185 -5.32 2.56 -28.62
N ARG A 186 -4.90 2.53 -29.88
CA ARG A 186 -4.27 1.36 -30.51
C ARG A 186 -2.83 1.64 -30.96
N VAL A 187 -2.52 2.90 -31.20
CA VAL A 187 -1.20 3.40 -31.62
C VAL A 187 -0.89 4.69 -30.84
N PRO A 188 0.40 5.10 -30.75
CA PRO A 188 0.77 6.32 -30.01
C PRO A 188 0.05 7.59 -30.50
N GLU A 189 -0.25 7.70 -31.80
CA GLU A 189 -0.95 8.83 -32.38
C GLU A 189 -2.33 9.06 -31.77
N ASP A 190 -2.97 8.00 -31.29
CA ASP A 190 -4.26 8.09 -30.61
C ASP A 190 -4.16 8.79 -29.24
N LEU A 191 -2.97 8.87 -28.66
CA LEU A 191 -2.74 9.56 -27.38
C LEU A 191 -2.74 11.10 -27.52
N LYS A 192 -2.60 11.59 -28.75
CA LYS A 192 -2.50 13.04 -29.00
C LYS A 192 -3.71 13.79 -28.46
N GLY A 193 -3.42 14.76 -27.59
CA GLY A 193 -4.42 15.62 -26.96
C GLY A 193 -5.03 15.06 -25.69
N LEU A 194 -4.86 13.77 -25.36
CA LEU A 194 -5.37 13.19 -24.13
C LEU A 194 -4.58 13.72 -22.93
N LYS A 195 -5.31 14.15 -21.91
CA LYS A 195 -4.77 14.50 -20.59
C LYS A 195 -4.74 13.23 -19.74
N ILE A 196 -3.55 12.72 -19.49
CA ILE A 196 -3.37 11.46 -18.74
C ILE A 196 -2.81 11.76 -17.36
N ARG A 197 -3.51 11.36 -16.32
CA ARG A 197 -2.96 11.39 -14.96
C ARG A 197 -1.89 10.30 -14.83
N THR A 198 -0.76 10.66 -14.24
CA THR A 198 0.29 9.72 -13.84
C THR A 198 0.56 9.82 -12.33
N MET A 199 1.34 8.90 -11.77
CA MET A 199 1.94 9.10 -10.45
C MET A 199 2.89 10.30 -10.47
N GLU A 200 3.24 10.81 -9.30
CA GLU A 200 4.16 11.94 -9.07
C GLU A 200 5.61 11.52 -9.34
N ASN A 201 5.90 11.26 -10.61
CA ASN A 201 7.19 10.74 -11.07
C ASN A 201 7.58 11.38 -12.41
N ALA A 202 8.80 11.94 -12.46
CA ALA A 202 9.30 12.64 -13.64
C ALA A 202 9.48 11.71 -14.86
N PHE A 203 9.82 10.45 -14.64
CA PHE A 203 10.04 9.48 -15.72
C PHE A 203 8.73 8.99 -16.32
N HIS A 204 7.68 8.81 -15.50
CA HIS A 204 6.32 8.55 -15.98
C HIS A 204 5.82 9.72 -16.83
N LEU A 205 6.02 10.96 -16.37
CA LEU A 205 5.70 12.15 -17.15
C LEU A 205 6.47 12.20 -18.47
N ALA A 206 7.77 11.88 -18.46
CA ALA A 206 8.60 11.86 -19.66
C ALA A 206 8.12 10.80 -20.67
N ALA A 207 7.82 9.58 -20.20
CA ALA A 207 7.31 8.50 -21.03
C ALA A 207 5.99 8.85 -21.71
N TRP A 208 5.02 9.37 -20.98
CA TRP A 208 3.71 9.74 -21.52
C TRP A 208 3.77 10.94 -22.46
N ARG A 209 4.68 11.92 -22.22
CA ARG A 209 4.96 13.00 -23.17
C ARG A 209 5.59 12.49 -24.45
N ALA A 210 6.54 11.58 -24.35
CA ALA A 210 7.20 10.97 -25.50
C ALA A 210 6.21 10.21 -26.38
N MET A 211 5.22 9.57 -25.78
CA MET A 211 4.12 8.90 -26.50
C MET A 211 3.06 9.87 -27.05
N GLY A 212 3.16 11.18 -26.80
CA GLY A 212 2.32 12.22 -27.42
C GLY A 212 1.12 12.69 -26.59
N SER A 213 0.95 12.24 -25.34
CA SER A 213 -0.12 12.71 -24.45
C SER A 213 0.28 13.96 -23.65
N ASN A 214 -0.67 14.52 -22.90
CA ASN A 214 -0.48 15.60 -21.94
C ASN A 214 -0.55 15.05 -20.52
N PRO A 215 0.55 14.51 -19.94
CA PRO A 215 0.52 13.92 -18.62
C PRO A 215 0.50 14.97 -17.51
N THR A 216 -0.26 14.67 -16.45
CA THR A 216 -0.38 15.50 -15.24
C THR A 216 -0.10 14.61 -14.01
N PRO A 217 0.86 14.97 -13.13
CA PRO A 217 1.11 14.23 -11.90
C PRO A 217 0.00 14.53 -10.88
N MET A 218 -0.46 13.50 -10.18
CA MET A 218 -1.52 13.64 -9.18
C MET A 218 -1.51 12.47 -8.22
N SER A 219 -1.74 12.73 -6.93
CA SER A 219 -1.93 11.71 -5.91
C SER A 219 -3.09 10.76 -6.25
N TRP A 220 -2.98 9.47 -5.89
CA TRP A 220 -4.02 8.48 -6.17
C TRP A 220 -5.38 8.84 -5.56
N SER A 221 -5.40 9.47 -4.39
CA SER A 221 -6.63 9.90 -3.71
C SER A 221 -7.47 10.90 -4.49
N GLU A 222 -6.89 11.61 -5.45
CA GLU A 222 -7.56 12.66 -6.24
C GLU A 222 -8.09 12.13 -7.59
N VAL A 223 -7.61 10.96 -8.03
CA VAL A 223 -7.78 10.49 -9.42
C VAL A 223 -9.24 10.28 -9.80
N PHE A 224 -10.02 9.59 -8.98
CA PHE A 224 -11.43 9.32 -9.31
C PHE A 224 -12.22 10.62 -9.51
N THR A 225 -12.02 11.59 -8.62
CA THR A 225 -12.69 12.90 -8.72
C THR A 225 -12.25 13.68 -9.94
N ALA A 226 -10.94 13.66 -10.26
CA ALA A 226 -10.40 14.34 -11.44
C ALA A 226 -10.93 13.75 -12.76
N LEU A 227 -11.07 12.42 -12.84
CA LEU A 227 -11.67 11.74 -13.98
C LEU A 227 -13.17 12.04 -14.10
N GLN A 228 -13.91 11.98 -12.99
CA GLN A 228 -15.34 12.27 -12.96
C GLN A 228 -15.65 13.72 -13.38
N GLN A 229 -14.78 14.66 -13.02
CA GLN A 229 -14.90 16.08 -13.37
C GLN A 229 -14.28 16.42 -14.74
N HIS A 230 -13.74 15.44 -15.48
CA HIS A 230 -13.04 15.63 -16.74
C HIS A 230 -11.84 16.61 -16.66
N ALA A 231 -11.23 16.76 -15.48
CA ALA A 231 -9.98 17.48 -15.31
C ALA A 231 -8.83 16.77 -16.04
N VAL A 232 -8.90 15.44 -16.08
CA VAL A 232 -8.09 14.54 -16.91
C VAL A 232 -9.00 13.58 -17.68
N ASP A 233 -8.54 13.12 -18.84
CA ASP A 233 -9.31 12.23 -19.73
C ASP A 233 -9.08 10.76 -19.36
N GLY A 234 -7.92 10.47 -18.76
CA GLY A 234 -7.52 9.11 -18.43
C GLY A 234 -6.46 9.04 -17.36
N GLN A 235 -6.11 7.82 -17.01
CA GLN A 235 -5.04 7.47 -16.08
C GLN A 235 -4.37 6.16 -16.51
N GLU A 236 -3.29 5.78 -15.85
CA GLU A 236 -2.59 4.52 -16.06
C GLU A 236 -2.34 3.82 -14.72
N ASN A 237 -2.62 2.53 -14.66
CA ASN A 237 -2.46 1.68 -13.47
C ASN A 237 -2.58 0.20 -13.82
N PRO A 238 -2.19 -0.70 -12.92
CA PRO A 238 -2.58 -2.10 -13.00
C PRO A 238 -4.09 -2.31 -12.92
N VAL A 239 -4.55 -3.41 -13.50
CA VAL A 239 -5.99 -3.71 -13.59
C VAL A 239 -6.66 -3.76 -12.22
N PRO A 240 -6.13 -4.44 -11.18
CA PRO A 240 -6.77 -4.49 -9.88
C PRO A 240 -6.97 -3.11 -9.24
N ASN A 241 -6.05 -2.15 -9.47
CA ASN A 241 -6.17 -0.80 -8.94
C ASN A 241 -7.38 -0.08 -9.52
N PHE A 242 -7.48 -0.02 -10.86
CA PHE A 242 -8.56 0.75 -11.49
C PHE A 242 -9.90 0.03 -11.42
N TYR A 243 -9.93 -1.30 -11.36
CA TYR A 243 -11.17 -2.05 -11.19
C TYR A 243 -11.75 -1.87 -9.78
N THR A 244 -10.96 -2.17 -8.74
CA THR A 244 -11.43 -2.09 -7.35
C THR A 244 -11.76 -0.66 -6.91
N ALA A 245 -11.12 0.35 -7.53
CA ALA A 245 -11.44 1.76 -7.34
C ALA A 245 -12.57 2.27 -8.26
N ARG A 246 -13.20 1.39 -9.06
CA ARG A 246 -14.31 1.69 -9.97
C ARG A 246 -13.99 2.74 -11.04
N ILE A 247 -12.71 2.89 -11.41
CA ILE A 247 -12.28 3.82 -12.46
C ILE A 247 -12.89 3.45 -13.82
N HIS A 248 -13.09 2.16 -14.10
CA HIS A 248 -13.71 1.64 -15.32
C HIS A 248 -15.14 2.16 -15.55
N GLU A 249 -15.84 2.63 -14.51
CA GLU A 249 -17.17 3.22 -14.63
C GLU A 249 -17.13 4.60 -15.28
N VAL A 250 -16.05 5.35 -15.10
CA VAL A 250 -15.83 6.69 -15.67
C VAL A 250 -14.87 6.67 -16.86
N ASN A 251 -14.06 5.63 -17.02
CA ASN A 251 -13.11 5.42 -18.11
C ASN A 251 -13.39 4.08 -18.80
N LYS A 252 -14.15 4.11 -19.90
CA LYS A 252 -14.64 2.90 -20.56
C LYS A 252 -13.67 2.27 -21.55
N TYR A 253 -12.61 2.97 -21.97
CA TYR A 253 -11.60 2.46 -22.89
C TYR A 253 -10.36 2.06 -22.13
N ILE A 254 -10.03 0.77 -22.14
CA ILE A 254 -8.85 0.21 -21.50
C ILE A 254 -7.90 -0.31 -22.59
N THR A 255 -6.65 0.14 -22.58
CA THR A 255 -5.62 -0.38 -23.49
C THR A 255 -4.52 -1.06 -22.70
N THR A 256 -4.29 -2.36 -22.95
CA THR A 256 -3.29 -3.15 -22.24
C THR A 256 -1.87 -2.83 -22.73
N THR A 257 -1.41 -1.63 -22.46
CA THR A 257 -0.09 -1.15 -22.88
C THR A 257 1.04 -1.93 -22.23
N GLY A 258 0.94 -2.26 -20.94
CA GLY A 258 2.01 -2.91 -20.18
C GLY A 258 3.31 -2.10 -20.18
N HIS A 259 3.18 -0.77 -20.22
CA HIS A 259 4.30 0.15 -20.45
C HIS A 259 5.27 0.27 -19.28
N ILE A 260 4.86 -0.07 -18.06
CA ILE A 260 5.69 -0.13 -16.86
C ILE A 260 5.17 -1.28 -15.99
N TYR A 261 6.08 -2.08 -15.43
CA TYR A 261 5.79 -2.92 -14.26
C TYR A 261 6.11 -2.12 -13.01
N SER A 262 5.16 -1.97 -12.15
CA SER A 262 5.28 -1.18 -10.91
C SER A 262 5.36 -2.12 -9.70
N PRO A 263 6.48 -2.16 -8.96
CA PRO A 263 6.52 -2.91 -7.71
C PRO A 263 5.84 -2.14 -6.58
N PHE A 264 5.33 -2.87 -5.59
CA PHE A 264 5.08 -2.37 -4.25
C PHE A 264 6.25 -2.70 -3.33
N MET A 265 6.54 -1.79 -2.41
CA MET A 265 7.42 -2.02 -1.26
C MET A 265 6.57 -2.14 0.01
N PHE A 266 6.79 -3.18 0.80
CA PHE A 266 6.28 -3.24 2.15
C PHE A 266 7.29 -2.61 3.10
N LEU A 267 7.08 -1.33 3.39
CA LEU A 267 7.98 -0.52 4.20
C LEU A 267 7.56 -0.51 5.67
N PHE A 268 8.55 -0.50 6.54
CA PHE A 268 8.38 -0.30 7.98
C PHE A 268 9.20 0.91 8.45
N SER A 269 8.72 1.63 9.46
CA SER A 269 9.49 2.70 10.12
C SER A 269 10.73 2.12 10.79
N LYS A 270 11.92 2.55 10.38
CA LYS A 270 13.16 2.10 11.01
C LYS A 270 13.22 2.45 12.50
N LYS A 271 12.74 3.65 12.87
CA LYS A 271 12.70 4.10 14.27
C LYS A 271 11.90 3.14 15.16
N ILE A 272 10.77 2.64 14.66
CA ILE A 272 9.91 1.72 15.40
C ILE A 272 10.47 0.29 15.30
N PHE A 273 10.89 -0.12 14.10
CA PHE A 273 11.40 -1.48 13.85
C PHE A 273 12.59 -1.83 14.72
N ASP A 274 13.52 -0.88 14.92
CA ASP A 274 14.71 -1.06 15.76
C ASP A 274 14.36 -1.26 17.26
N THR A 275 13.14 -0.93 17.69
CA THR A 275 12.67 -1.19 19.07
C THR A 275 12.09 -2.60 19.26
N ILE A 276 11.79 -3.29 18.17
CA ILE A 276 11.21 -4.63 18.17
C ILE A 276 12.33 -5.65 18.45
N PRO A 277 12.14 -6.64 19.34
CA PRO A 277 13.09 -7.73 19.54
C PRO A 277 13.41 -8.46 18.22
N LYS A 278 14.67 -8.88 18.06
CA LYS A 278 15.14 -9.49 16.80
C LYS A 278 14.31 -10.69 16.35
N GLU A 279 13.89 -11.54 17.29
CA GLU A 279 13.02 -12.69 17.01
C GLU A 279 11.69 -12.26 16.36
N ASP A 280 11.07 -11.20 16.90
CA ASP A 280 9.81 -10.68 16.37
C ASP A 280 10.01 -9.93 15.04
N GLN A 281 11.15 -9.25 14.86
CA GLN A 281 11.52 -8.68 13.55
C GLN A 281 11.55 -9.75 12.47
N ASP A 282 12.17 -10.91 12.78
CA ASP A 282 12.29 -12.02 11.83
C ASP A 282 10.92 -12.64 11.50
N ILE A 283 10.02 -12.72 12.49
CA ILE A 283 8.62 -13.14 12.27
C ILE A 283 7.91 -12.15 11.33
N ILE A 284 8.01 -10.85 11.60
CA ILE A 284 7.36 -9.81 10.79
C ILE A 284 7.88 -9.82 9.34
N ILE A 285 9.20 -9.94 9.14
CA ILE A 285 9.80 -10.05 7.81
C ILE A 285 9.30 -11.31 7.09
N ALA A 286 9.30 -12.46 7.75
CA ALA A 286 8.85 -13.71 7.17
C ALA A 286 7.35 -13.63 6.78
N ALA A 287 6.51 -13.06 7.65
CA ALA A 287 5.10 -12.84 7.38
C ALA A 287 4.87 -11.92 6.17
N ALA A 288 5.65 -10.83 6.06
CA ALA A 288 5.56 -9.90 4.93
C ALA A 288 5.95 -10.57 3.60
N ARG A 289 6.95 -11.45 3.61
CA ARG A 289 7.38 -12.23 2.43
C ARG A 289 6.32 -13.26 2.03
N GLU A 290 5.81 -14.04 2.98
CA GLU A 290 4.78 -15.04 2.72
C GLU A 290 3.49 -14.39 2.20
N ALA A 291 3.06 -13.29 2.82
CA ALA A 291 1.91 -12.54 2.36
C ALA A 291 2.12 -11.91 0.97
N GLY A 292 3.37 -11.52 0.63
CA GLY A 292 3.72 -11.00 -0.69
C GLY A 292 3.61 -12.05 -1.80
N LEU A 293 4.00 -13.29 -1.53
CA LEU A 293 3.80 -14.38 -2.50
C LEU A 293 2.31 -14.66 -2.77
N TYR A 294 1.50 -14.63 -1.71
CA TYR A 294 0.05 -14.78 -1.81
C TYR A 294 -0.59 -13.58 -2.55
N GLU A 295 -0.12 -12.38 -2.27
CA GLU A 295 -0.58 -11.15 -2.93
C GLU A 295 -0.31 -11.19 -4.44
N ARG A 296 0.90 -11.58 -4.89
CA ARG A 296 1.25 -11.72 -6.31
C ARG A 296 0.31 -12.70 -7.02
N GLN A 297 0.04 -13.84 -6.39
CA GLN A 297 -0.91 -14.81 -6.95
C GLN A 297 -2.29 -14.19 -7.14
N LEU A 298 -2.86 -13.59 -6.09
CA LEU A 298 -4.18 -12.94 -6.14
C LEU A 298 -4.23 -11.82 -7.18
N ASN A 299 -3.16 -11.01 -7.28
CA ASN A 299 -3.08 -9.87 -8.19
C ASN A 299 -3.13 -10.30 -9.66
N ARG A 300 -2.40 -11.40 -9.99
CA ARG A 300 -2.33 -11.97 -11.34
C ARG A 300 -3.64 -12.65 -11.72
N GLU A 301 -4.22 -13.46 -10.83
CA GLU A 301 -5.54 -14.07 -11.02
C GLU A 301 -6.63 -13.02 -11.25
N ALA A 302 -6.64 -11.95 -10.44
CA ALA A 302 -7.60 -10.87 -10.54
C ALA A 302 -7.47 -10.03 -11.83
N THR A 303 -6.27 -9.96 -12.43
CA THR A 303 -6.03 -9.14 -13.64
C THR A 303 -6.89 -9.59 -14.81
N ASP A 304 -6.89 -10.88 -15.16
CA ASP A 304 -7.67 -11.42 -16.27
C ASP A 304 -9.17 -11.45 -15.96
N GLU A 305 -9.53 -11.78 -14.71
CA GLU A 305 -10.92 -11.76 -14.24
C GLU A 305 -11.54 -10.38 -14.39
N TYR A 306 -10.85 -9.34 -13.87
CA TYR A 306 -11.36 -7.97 -13.87
C TYR A 306 -11.43 -7.37 -15.28
N LEU A 307 -10.50 -7.69 -16.19
CA LEU A 307 -10.63 -7.29 -17.59
C LEU A 307 -11.89 -7.90 -18.22
N SER A 308 -12.19 -9.16 -17.91
CA SER A 308 -13.39 -9.84 -18.41
C SER A 308 -14.67 -9.26 -17.82
N GLU A 309 -14.66 -8.88 -16.53
CA GLU A 309 -15.81 -8.21 -15.90
C GLU A 309 -16.06 -6.82 -16.51
N ILE A 310 -15.01 -6.04 -16.77
CA ILE A 310 -15.12 -4.75 -17.44
C ILE A 310 -15.79 -4.88 -18.83
N GLU A 311 -15.41 -5.91 -19.59
CA GLU A 311 -16.05 -6.17 -20.91
C GLU A 311 -17.53 -6.52 -20.76
N LYS A 312 -17.90 -7.34 -19.75
CA LYS A 312 -19.30 -7.67 -19.45
C LYS A 312 -20.12 -6.43 -19.02
N GLU A 313 -19.48 -5.50 -18.33
CA GLU A 313 -20.09 -4.22 -17.91
C GLU A 313 -20.13 -3.17 -19.03
N GLY A 314 -19.71 -3.52 -20.23
CA GLY A 314 -19.77 -2.67 -21.42
C GLY A 314 -18.56 -1.77 -21.63
N GLY A 315 -17.45 -2.03 -20.93
CA GLY A 315 -16.16 -1.42 -21.21
C GLY A 315 -15.52 -2.01 -22.47
N THR A 316 -14.64 -1.26 -23.11
CA THR A 316 -13.91 -1.68 -24.30
C THR A 316 -12.46 -1.97 -23.93
N VAL A 317 -12.05 -3.23 -24.01
CA VAL A 317 -10.68 -3.65 -23.71
C VAL A 317 -9.90 -3.90 -25.00
N ILE A 318 -8.87 -3.08 -25.22
CA ILE A 318 -7.94 -3.17 -26.36
C ILE A 318 -6.68 -3.90 -25.89
N ARG A 319 -6.52 -5.15 -26.31
CA ARG A 319 -5.34 -5.97 -25.99
C ARG A 319 -4.30 -5.78 -27.08
N LEU A 320 -3.24 -5.02 -26.79
CA LEU A 320 -2.14 -4.80 -27.75
C LEU A 320 -1.26 -6.04 -27.83
N THR A 321 -0.97 -6.47 -29.07
CA THR A 321 0.04 -7.50 -29.32
C THR A 321 1.45 -6.95 -29.10
N PRO A 322 2.48 -7.82 -28.96
CA PRO A 322 3.86 -7.36 -28.86
C PRO A 322 4.29 -6.44 -29.99
N GLU A 323 3.82 -6.72 -31.24
CA GLU A 323 4.10 -5.88 -32.42
C GLU A 323 3.47 -4.50 -32.31
N GLN A 324 2.24 -4.42 -31.79
CA GLN A 324 1.53 -3.16 -31.58
C GLN A 324 2.13 -2.32 -30.44
N LYS A 325 2.85 -2.95 -29.51
CA LYS A 325 3.57 -2.24 -28.44
C LYS A 325 4.88 -1.61 -28.91
N LYS A 326 5.50 -2.10 -29.99
CA LYS A 326 6.81 -1.59 -30.50
C LYS A 326 6.85 -0.08 -30.72
N PRO A 327 5.86 0.57 -31.37
CA PRO A 327 5.91 2.03 -31.55
C PRO A 327 5.93 2.80 -30.22
N PHE A 328 5.23 2.30 -29.18
CA PHE A 328 5.27 2.90 -27.84
C PHE A 328 6.65 2.73 -27.19
N GLN A 329 7.29 1.55 -27.37
CA GLN A 329 8.65 1.27 -26.87
C GLN A 329 9.68 2.21 -27.53
N GLU A 330 9.62 2.35 -28.86
CA GLU A 330 10.54 3.20 -29.62
C GLU A 330 10.46 4.67 -29.18
N LEU A 331 9.27 5.21 -28.99
CA LEU A 331 9.08 6.60 -28.54
C LEU A 331 9.59 6.83 -27.12
N THR A 332 9.55 5.83 -26.25
CA THR A 332 9.97 5.95 -24.87
C THR A 332 11.44 5.61 -24.63
N ALA A 333 12.19 5.22 -25.68
CA ALA A 333 13.59 4.79 -25.55
C ALA A 333 14.49 5.84 -24.88
N SER A 334 14.26 7.14 -25.11
CA SER A 334 15.03 8.22 -24.48
C SER A 334 14.87 8.30 -22.96
N VAL A 335 13.82 7.71 -22.38
CA VAL A 335 13.62 7.69 -20.93
C VAL A 335 14.64 6.80 -20.23
N TRP A 336 15.12 5.76 -20.92
CA TRP A 336 16.21 4.91 -20.41
C TRP A 336 17.48 5.72 -20.10
N ASP A 337 17.87 6.61 -21.01
CA ASP A 337 19.03 7.48 -20.81
C ASP A 337 18.80 8.47 -19.66
N GLN A 338 17.59 9.04 -19.56
CA GLN A 338 17.24 9.95 -18.47
C GLN A 338 17.32 9.25 -17.09
N VAL A 339 16.87 7.99 -16.99
CA VAL A 339 17.02 7.21 -15.76
C VAL A 339 18.48 6.90 -15.50
N ALA A 340 19.24 6.46 -16.51
CA ALA A 340 20.68 6.17 -16.38
C ALA A 340 21.48 7.38 -15.92
N ASP A 341 21.17 8.57 -16.43
CA ASP A 341 21.79 9.83 -15.97
C ASP A 341 21.44 10.17 -14.51
N LYS A 342 20.24 9.78 -14.05
CA LYS A 342 19.78 10.04 -12.68
C LYS A 342 20.39 9.08 -11.65
N VAL A 343 20.44 7.77 -11.97
CA VAL A 343 20.80 6.72 -11.01
C VAL A 343 22.25 6.26 -11.17
N GLY A 344 22.87 6.52 -12.32
CA GLY A 344 24.18 6.03 -12.75
C GLY A 344 24.06 4.90 -13.78
N LYS A 345 24.87 4.97 -14.83
CA LYS A 345 24.86 4.00 -15.94
C LYS A 345 25.17 2.58 -15.48
N ASP A 346 26.11 2.43 -14.53
CA ASP A 346 26.50 1.12 -14.01
C ASP A 346 25.34 0.34 -13.41
N LEU A 347 24.42 1.02 -12.66
CA LEU A 347 23.26 0.40 -12.08
C LEU A 347 22.27 -0.08 -13.15
N VAL A 348 22.09 0.70 -14.22
CA VAL A 348 21.21 0.31 -15.34
C VAL A 348 21.79 -0.86 -16.14
N GLU A 349 23.10 -0.89 -16.36
CA GLU A 349 23.78 -2.02 -17.03
C GLU A 349 23.75 -3.29 -16.16
N GLU A 350 23.94 -3.18 -14.85
CA GLU A 350 23.76 -4.28 -13.91
C GLU A 350 22.33 -4.84 -13.99
N LEU A 351 21.31 -3.96 -13.97
CA LEU A 351 19.90 -4.33 -14.10
C LEU A 351 19.63 -5.08 -15.42
N LYS A 352 20.11 -4.55 -16.56
CA LYS A 352 19.96 -5.21 -17.87
C LYS A 352 20.59 -6.60 -17.88
N SER A 353 21.77 -6.74 -17.25
CA SER A 353 22.47 -8.02 -17.14
C SER A 353 21.65 -9.03 -16.33
N GLU A 354 21.09 -8.63 -15.20
CA GLU A 354 20.25 -9.51 -14.38
C GLU A 354 18.95 -9.89 -15.10
N ILE A 355 18.29 -8.96 -15.79
CA ILE A 355 17.10 -9.25 -16.63
C ILE A 355 17.46 -10.28 -17.72
N ALA A 356 18.59 -10.10 -18.41
CA ALA A 356 19.02 -11.05 -19.45
C ALA A 356 19.34 -12.45 -18.91
N LYS A 357 19.70 -12.58 -17.63
CA LYS A 357 19.86 -13.88 -16.94
C LYS A 357 18.51 -14.50 -16.57
N ALA A 358 17.59 -13.69 -16.07
CA ALA A 358 16.27 -14.12 -15.62
C ALA A 358 15.35 -14.57 -16.79
N ALA A 359 15.54 -14.00 -17.97
CA ALA A 359 14.75 -14.32 -19.18
C ALA A 359 15.16 -15.62 -19.88
N LYS A 360 16.23 -16.30 -19.41
CA LYS A 360 16.69 -17.61 -19.90
C LYS A 360 16.06 -18.76 -19.13
#